data_a4ea6ca0fc12af3048fa65a0bbf24e18
#
_entry.id   a4ea6ca0fc12af3048fa65a0bbf24e18
#
_cell.length_a   1.000
_cell.length_b   1.000
_cell.length_c   1.000
_cell.angle_alpha   90.00
_cell.angle_beta   90.00
_cell.angle_gamma   90.00
#
_symmetry.space_group_name_H-M   'P 1'
#
loop_
_entity.id
_entity.type
_entity.pdbx_description
1 polymer ?
#
loop_
_entity_poly.entity_id
_entity_poly.type
_entity_poly.pdbx_seq_one_letter_code
_entity_poly.pdbx_strand_id
1 'polypeptide(L)'
;MGQTATTEAMPIWRSDAQPALLYCLFYEAHVRTASTIAERFGLTRQQVSTEARRLLAAGIIRQEVVGRNKVLAVVDDHPAINALRTLVDLTVGPLVDLKRFYDMDGVERVMMFGSWARRHLGEPGPTPRDIDVLVVGTPDDYAVTSVCLDLSGQYGVEVSPMIVSSDEFATRGLNPILDQITSGPLVEVRQ
;
A
#
# COMPACT_ATOMS: atom_id res chain seq x y z
N MET A 1 -17.23 -11.49 2.31
CA MET A 1 -17.75 -10.31 3.03
C MET A 1 -16.59 -9.34 3.12
N GLY A 2 -16.56 -8.31 2.27
CA GLY A 2 -15.50 -7.32 2.26
C GLY A 2 -15.58 -6.51 3.56
N GLN A 3 -14.58 -6.66 4.42
CA GLN A 3 -14.40 -5.71 5.51
C GLN A 3 -14.01 -4.38 4.87
N THR A 4 -14.89 -3.42 4.98
CA THR A 4 -14.59 -2.01 4.85
C THR A 4 -13.48 -1.72 5.86
N ALA A 5 -12.28 -1.43 5.39
CA ALA A 5 -11.27 -0.78 6.21
C ALA A 5 -11.88 0.53 6.70
N THR A 6 -12.43 0.50 7.88
CA THR A 6 -13.03 1.66 8.53
C THR A 6 -11.89 2.60 8.85
N THR A 7 -11.92 3.75 8.26
CA THR A 7 -10.96 4.85 8.43
C THR A 7 -11.13 5.45 9.84
N GLU A 8 -11.01 4.66 10.88
CA GLU A 8 -10.94 5.19 12.25
C GLU A 8 -9.59 5.88 12.54
N ALA A 9 -8.62 5.68 11.65
CA ALA A 9 -7.24 6.00 11.99
C ALA A 9 -6.85 7.47 11.86
N MET A 10 -7.47 8.26 10.96
CA MET A 10 -7.11 9.69 10.83
C MET A 10 -8.25 10.50 10.19
N PRO A 11 -8.87 11.43 10.93
CA PRO A 11 -9.94 12.31 10.42
C PRO A 11 -9.42 13.42 9.48
N ILE A 12 -8.25 13.23 8.86
CA ILE A 12 -7.68 14.16 7.88
C ILE A 12 -8.30 14.02 6.50
N TRP A 13 -8.90 12.88 6.20
CA TRP A 13 -9.62 12.68 4.96
C TRP A 13 -11.03 13.25 5.05
N ARG A 14 -11.44 13.94 4.02
CA ARG A 14 -12.77 14.54 3.93
C ARG A 14 -13.89 13.52 3.83
N SER A 15 -13.59 12.38 3.24
CA SER A 15 -14.51 11.26 3.01
C SER A 15 -13.71 9.98 2.77
N ASP A 16 -14.33 8.83 2.96
CA ASP A 16 -13.70 7.53 2.68
C ASP A 16 -13.41 7.35 1.18
N ALA A 17 -14.14 8.04 0.32
CA ALA A 17 -13.92 7.99 -1.12
C ALA A 17 -12.63 8.68 -1.57
N GLN A 18 -12.10 9.62 -0.80
CA GLN A 18 -10.87 10.33 -1.17
C GLN A 18 -9.63 9.43 -1.09
N PRO A 19 -9.32 8.78 0.05
CA PRO A 19 -8.19 7.86 0.14
C PRO A 19 -8.39 6.61 -0.72
N ALA A 20 -9.60 6.06 -0.82
CA ALA A 20 -9.91 4.91 -1.68
C ALA A 20 -9.61 5.20 -3.15
N LEU A 21 -10.01 6.37 -3.66
CA LEU A 21 -9.73 6.81 -5.02
C LEU A 21 -8.22 6.93 -5.26
N LEU A 22 -7.50 7.62 -4.37
CA LEU A 22 -6.05 7.80 -4.49
C LEU A 22 -5.30 6.48 -4.40
N TYR A 23 -5.69 5.60 -3.45
CA TYR A 23 -5.13 4.26 -3.32
C TYR A 23 -5.23 3.47 -4.63
N CYS A 24 -6.43 3.38 -5.21
CA CYS A 24 -6.61 2.70 -6.50
C CYS A 24 -5.72 3.27 -7.60
N LEU A 25 -5.64 4.60 -7.68
CA LEU A 25 -4.85 5.24 -8.74
C LEU A 25 -3.33 5.08 -8.55
N PHE A 26 -2.86 4.93 -7.30
CA PHE A 26 -1.46 4.70 -7.01
C PHE A 26 -1.05 3.23 -7.17
N TYR A 27 -1.92 2.29 -6.77
CA TYR A 27 -1.53 0.91 -6.53
C TYR A 27 -2.33 -0.15 -7.29
N GLU A 28 -3.48 0.20 -7.90
CA GLU A 28 -4.31 -0.77 -8.63
C GLU A 28 -4.42 -0.42 -10.12
N ALA A 29 -3.67 -1.12 -10.98
CA ALA A 29 -3.59 -0.81 -12.41
C ALA A 29 -4.95 -0.91 -13.16
N HIS A 30 -5.86 -1.75 -12.67
CA HIS A 30 -7.12 -2.06 -13.35
C HIS A 30 -8.36 -1.38 -12.77
N VAL A 31 -8.24 -0.76 -11.59
CA VAL A 31 -9.36 -0.14 -10.85
C VAL A 31 -9.30 1.37 -11.03
N ARG A 32 -9.68 1.87 -12.21
CA ARG A 32 -9.48 3.29 -12.58
C ARG A 32 -10.74 4.04 -13.01
N THR A 33 -11.91 3.45 -12.91
CA THR A 33 -13.18 4.14 -13.15
C THR A 33 -13.90 4.42 -11.84
N ALA A 34 -14.74 5.46 -11.79
CA ALA A 34 -15.52 5.73 -10.58
C ALA A 34 -16.41 4.55 -10.16
N SER A 35 -16.85 3.72 -11.10
CA SER A 35 -17.67 2.54 -10.81
C SER A 35 -16.84 1.41 -10.21
N THR A 36 -15.67 1.09 -10.81
CA THR A 36 -14.79 0.02 -10.31
C THR A 36 -14.19 0.36 -8.94
N ILE A 37 -13.85 1.63 -8.70
CA ILE A 37 -13.38 2.11 -7.39
C ILE A 37 -14.50 2.00 -6.34
N ALA A 38 -15.71 2.41 -6.69
CA ALA A 38 -16.85 2.33 -5.80
C ALA A 38 -17.15 0.87 -5.40
N GLU A 39 -17.16 -0.04 -6.36
CA GLU A 39 -17.36 -1.48 -6.13
C GLU A 39 -16.26 -2.07 -5.23
N ARG A 40 -14.99 -1.74 -5.49
CA ARG A 40 -13.81 -2.22 -4.73
C ARG A 40 -13.87 -1.88 -3.25
N PHE A 41 -14.41 -0.69 -2.89
CA PHE A 41 -14.45 -0.18 -1.52
C PHE A 41 -15.83 -0.13 -0.90
N GLY A 42 -16.86 -0.70 -1.52
CA GLY A 42 -18.23 -0.66 -1.02
C GLY A 42 -18.84 0.76 -0.95
N LEU A 43 -18.36 1.65 -1.81
CA LEU A 43 -18.80 3.04 -1.89
C LEU A 43 -19.85 3.23 -2.99
N THR A 44 -20.55 4.36 -2.98
CA THR A 44 -21.39 4.77 -4.10
C THR A 44 -20.55 5.43 -5.20
N ARG A 45 -20.94 5.19 -6.46
CA ARG A 45 -20.33 5.88 -7.60
C ARG A 45 -20.37 7.41 -7.46
N GLN A 46 -21.43 7.95 -6.82
CA GLN A 46 -21.58 9.38 -6.60
C GLN A 46 -20.52 9.93 -5.65
N GLN A 47 -20.21 9.22 -4.54
CA GLN A 47 -19.14 9.59 -3.61
C GLN A 47 -17.79 9.67 -4.34
N VAL A 48 -17.43 8.61 -5.06
CA VAL A 48 -16.17 8.57 -5.82
C VAL A 48 -16.14 9.67 -6.89
N SER A 49 -17.22 9.86 -7.66
CA SER A 49 -17.28 10.90 -8.70
C SER A 49 -17.18 12.32 -8.13
N THR A 50 -17.66 12.53 -6.91
CA THR A 50 -17.55 13.84 -6.24
C THR A 50 -16.11 14.14 -5.86
N GLU A 51 -15.40 13.17 -5.28
CA GLU A 51 -13.97 13.34 -4.95
C GLU A 51 -13.11 13.41 -6.21
N ALA A 52 -13.41 12.61 -7.24
CA ALA A 52 -12.71 12.69 -8.53
C ALA A 52 -12.80 14.09 -9.14
N ARG A 53 -13.98 14.73 -9.14
CA ARG A 53 -14.12 16.10 -9.64
C ARG A 53 -13.25 17.11 -8.87
N ARG A 54 -13.12 16.94 -7.56
CA ARG A 54 -12.27 17.81 -6.73
C ARG A 54 -10.78 17.64 -7.05
N LEU A 55 -10.34 16.40 -7.16
CA LEU A 55 -8.95 16.09 -7.51
C LEU A 55 -8.60 16.51 -8.96
N LEU A 56 -9.55 16.40 -9.90
CA LEU A 56 -9.43 16.94 -11.25
C LEU A 56 -9.29 18.47 -11.24
N ALA A 57 -10.13 19.15 -10.47
CA ALA A 57 -10.07 20.61 -10.34
C ALA A 57 -8.76 21.09 -9.68
N ALA A 58 -8.18 20.27 -8.81
CA ALA A 58 -6.87 20.54 -8.21
C ALA A 58 -5.67 20.16 -9.08
N GLY A 59 -5.90 19.54 -10.26
CA GLY A 59 -4.82 19.07 -11.14
C GLY A 59 -4.06 17.86 -10.65
N ILE A 60 -4.51 17.21 -9.55
CA ILE A 60 -3.86 16.03 -8.93
C ILE A 60 -4.07 14.79 -9.79
N ILE A 61 -5.24 14.68 -10.40
CA ILE A 61 -5.57 13.60 -11.32
C ILE A 61 -6.02 14.18 -12.67
N ARG A 62 -5.95 13.35 -13.71
CA ARG A 62 -6.52 13.63 -15.02
C ARG A 62 -7.53 12.55 -15.40
N GLN A 63 -8.40 12.87 -16.35
CA GLN A 63 -9.37 11.95 -16.89
C GLN A 63 -9.09 11.72 -18.37
N GLU A 64 -9.05 10.46 -18.76
CA GLU A 64 -8.89 10.04 -20.15
C GLU A 64 -10.12 9.26 -20.61
N VAL A 65 -10.39 9.26 -21.91
CA VAL A 65 -11.45 8.45 -22.50
C VAL A 65 -10.81 7.24 -23.17
N VAL A 66 -11.08 6.04 -22.65
CA VAL A 66 -10.63 4.78 -23.22
C VAL A 66 -11.84 3.98 -23.67
N GLY A 67 -12.09 3.95 -24.96
CA GLY A 67 -13.32 3.39 -25.51
C GLY A 67 -14.55 4.18 -25.04
N ARG A 68 -15.45 3.52 -24.29
CA ARG A 68 -16.66 4.15 -23.71
C ARG A 68 -16.49 4.58 -22.24
N ASN A 69 -15.33 4.33 -21.68
CA ASN A 69 -15.09 4.55 -20.26
C ASN A 69 -14.27 5.82 -20.01
N LYS A 70 -14.62 6.54 -18.95
CA LYS A 70 -13.82 7.61 -18.37
C LYS A 70 -12.88 7.00 -17.35
N VAL A 71 -11.59 6.97 -17.67
CA VAL A 71 -10.52 6.42 -16.85
C VAL A 71 -9.81 7.56 -16.13
N LEU A 72 -9.54 7.39 -14.85
CA LEU A 72 -8.82 8.34 -14.03
C LEU A 72 -7.35 7.92 -13.92
N ALA A 73 -6.45 8.88 -13.89
CA ALA A 73 -5.02 8.67 -13.70
C ALA A 73 -4.42 9.80 -12.88
N VAL A 74 -3.35 9.52 -12.13
CA VAL A 74 -2.59 10.55 -11.42
C VAL A 74 -1.81 11.43 -12.42
N VAL A 75 -1.52 12.65 -11.98
CA VAL A 75 -0.56 13.55 -12.64
C VAL A 75 0.76 13.41 -11.88
N ASP A 76 1.64 12.54 -12.38
CA ASP A 76 2.84 12.08 -11.64
C ASP A 76 3.83 13.21 -11.31
N ASP A 77 3.86 14.28 -12.09
CA ASP A 77 4.71 15.46 -11.90
C ASP A 77 4.06 16.53 -11.00
N HIS A 78 2.83 16.30 -10.50
CA HIS A 78 2.18 17.24 -9.60
C HIS A 78 2.94 17.32 -8.25
N PRO A 79 3.28 18.54 -7.74
CA PRO A 79 4.11 18.69 -6.55
C PRO A 79 3.60 17.96 -5.29
N ALA A 80 2.29 17.80 -5.15
CA ALA A 80 1.69 17.14 -4.00
C ALA A 80 1.66 15.60 -4.10
N ILE A 81 2.05 14.99 -5.23
CA ILE A 81 1.77 13.58 -5.47
C ILE A 81 2.48 12.64 -4.50
N ASN A 82 3.77 12.92 -4.21
CA ASN A 82 4.53 12.10 -3.28
C ASN A 82 4.02 12.23 -1.83
N ALA A 83 3.65 13.44 -1.40
CA ALA A 83 3.05 13.65 -0.09
C ALA A 83 1.70 12.92 0.06
N LEU A 84 0.86 12.97 -0.98
CA LEU A 84 -0.42 12.25 -1.00
C LEU A 84 -0.22 10.74 -0.99
N ARG A 85 0.78 10.23 -1.70
CA ARG A 85 1.11 8.79 -1.69
C ARG A 85 1.52 8.35 -0.30
N THR A 86 2.47 9.06 0.33
CA THR A 86 2.88 8.79 1.70
C THR A 86 1.68 8.81 2.66
N LEU A 87 0.78 9.79 2.52
CA LEU A 87 -0.39 9.89 3.36
C LEU A 87 -1.35 8.71 3.16
N VAL A 88 -1.58 8.28 1.92
CA VAL A 88 -2.39 7.08 1.60
C VAL A 88 -1.75 5.84 2.23
N ASP A 89 -0.44 5.65 2.08
CA ASP A 89 0.28 4.50 2.64
C ASP A 89 0.17 4.41 4.17
N LEU A 90 0.22 5.56 4.84
CA LEU A 90 0.14 5.65 6.30
C LEU A 90 -1.29 5.54 6.85
N THR A 91 -2.32 5.62 6.01
CA THR A 91 -3.71 5.68 6.47
C THR A 91 -4.60 4.55 5.94
N VAL A 92 -4.34 4.07 4.73
CA VAL A 92 -5.15 3.02 4.07
C VAL A 92 -4.29 2.04 3.25
N GLY A 93 -2.98 2.25 3.19
CA GLY A 93 -2.04 1.40 2.48
C GLY A 93 -1.51 0.23 3.33
N PRO A 94 -0.67 -0.64 2.74
CA PRO A 94 -0.16 -1.84 3.40
C PRO A 94 0.56 -1.57 4.71
N LEU A 95 1.24 -0.42 4.86
CA LEU A 95 1.96 -0.08 6.09
C LEU A 95 1.07 -0.08 7.34
N VAL A 96 -0.24 0.20 7.17
CA VAL A 96 -1.20 0.16 8.28
C VAL A 96 -1.44 -1.28 8.73
N ASP A 97 -1.66 -2.18 7.79
CA ASP A 97 -2.03 -3.56 8.09
C ASP A 97 -0.83 -4.46 8.37
N LEU A 98 0.36 -4.10 7.89
CA LEU A 98 1.61 -4.80 8.25
C LEU A 98 1.94 -4.68 9.75
N LYS A 99 1.32 -3.76 10.48
CA LYS A 99 1.40 -3.72 11.95
C LYS A 99 0.89 -5.00 12.62
N ARG A 100 0.00 -5.75 11.99
CA ARG A 100 -0.51 -7.05 12.47
C ARG A 100 0.60 -8.07 12.72
N PHE A 101 1.77 -7.92 12.08
CA PHE A 101 2.92 -8.77 12.38
C PHE A 101 3.44 -8.56 13.82
N TYR A 102 3.29 -7.36 14.40
CA TYR A 102 3.69 -7.11 15.78
C TYR A 102 2.76 -7.71 16.84
N ASP A 103 1.56 -8.19 16.44
CA ASP A 103 0.66 -8.92 17.34
C ASP A 103 1.13 -10.36 17.59
N MET A 104 2.16 -10.83 16.87
CA MET A 104 2.74 -12.16 17.01
C MET A 104 3.93 -12.14 17.96
N ASP A 105 3.99 -13.15 18.84
CA ASP A 105 5.15 -13.35 19.71
C ASP A 105 6.41 -13.59 18.88
N GLY A 106 7.52 -13.04 19.32
CA GLY A 106 8.83 -13.23 18.68
C GLY A 106 9.12 -12.29 17.51
N VAL A 107 8.20 -11.39 17.11
CA VAL A 107 8.47 -10.34 16.13
C VAL A 107 9.09 -9.12 16.82
N GLU A 108 10.27 -8.74 16.38
CA GLU A 108 11.00 -7.58 16.89
C GLU A 108 10.91 -6.38 15.96
N ARG A 109 11.02 -6.60 14.63
CA ARG A 109 10.93 -5.54 13.63
C ARG A 109 10.21 -6.04 12.38
N VAL A 110 9.49 -5.13 11.75
CA VAL A 110 8.82 -5.37 10.45
C VAL A 110 9.21 -4.25 9.50
N MET A 111 9.64 -4.61 8.31
CA MET A 111 10.04 -3.65 7.29
C MET A 111 9.44 -4.04 5.93
N MET A 112 8.95 -3.07 5.19
CA MET A 112 8.55 -3.25 3.80
C MET A 112 9.73 -2.91 2.89
N PHE A 113 10.00 -3.73 1.88
CA PHE A 113 11.06 -3.50 0.90
C PHE A 113 10.55 -3.69 -0.54
N GLY A 114 11.43 -3.73 -1.53
CA GLY A 114 11.05 -4.00 -2.90
C GLY A 114 10.28 -2.86 -3.58
N SER A 115 9.34 -3.22 -4.45
CA SER A 115 8.65 -2.28 -5.34
C SER A 115 7.73 -1.31 -4.59
N TRP A 116 7.08 -1.74 -3.51
CA TRP A 116 6.25 -0.90 -2.67
C TRP A 116 7.06 0.13 -1.88
N ALA A 117 8.18 -0.28 -1.28
CA ALA A 117 9.07 0.63 -0.57
C ALA A 117 9.59 1.74 -1.50
N ARG A 118 9.99 1.39 -2.73
CA ARG A 118 10.39 2.36 -3.76
C ARG A 118 9.28 3.38 -4.04
N ARG A 119 8.07 2.89 -4.26
CA ARG A 119 6.92 3.76 -4.55
C ARG A 119 6.56 4.65 -3.37
N HIS A 120 6.63 4.12 -2.14
CA HIS A 120 6.43 4.90 -0.91
C HIS A 120 7.45 6.03 -0.79
N LEU A 121 8.71 5.77 -1.11
CA LEU A 121 9.80 6.75 -1.10
C LEU A 121 9.79 7.71 -2.31
N GLY A 122 8.78 7.61 -3.18
CA GLY A 122 8.57 8.53 -4.29
C GLY A 122 9.33 8.18 -5.57
N GLU A 123 9.98 7.01 -5.64
CA GLU A 123 10.64 6.57 -6.87
C GLU A 123 9.58 6.27 -7.96
N PRO A 124 9.80 6.76 -9.19
CA PRO A 124 8.91 6.43 -10.32
C PRO A 124 9.05 4.95 -10.69
N GLY A 125 7.97 4.35 -11.19
CA GLY A 125 8.00 2.95 -11.60
C GLY A 125 6.61 2.39 -11.89
N PRO A 126 6.52 1.13 -12.31
CA PRO A 126 5.24 0.45 -12.51
C PRO A 126 4.50 0.27 -11.19
N THR A 127 3.20 -0.01 -11.28
CA THR A 127 2.41 -0.40 -10.13
C THR A 127 3.00 -1.66 -9.48
N PRO A 128 3.24 -1.68 -8.15
CA PRO A 128 3.71 -2.87 -7.45
C PRO A 128 2.79 -4.07 -7.67
N ARG A 129 3.37 -5.26 -7.76
CA ARG A 129 2.64 -6.52 -8.00
C ARG A 129 2.65 -7.45 -6.80
N ASP A 130 3.50 -7.18 -5.84
CA ASP A 130 3.76 -7.93 -4.62
C ASP A 130 4.10 -6.96 -3.49
N ILE A 131 3.90 -7.39 -2.26
CA ILE A 131 4.28 -6.66 -1.06
C ILE A 131 5.35 -7.49 -0.37
N ASP A 132 6.60 -7.06 -0.49
CA ASP A 132 7.74 -7.71 0.14
C ASP A 132 7.92 -7.24 1.58
N VAL A 133 7.92 -8.18 2.53
CA VAL A 133 8.00 -7.89 3.97
C VAL A 133 9.19 -8.60 4.59
N LEU A 134 10.06 -7.86 5.26
CA LEU A 134 11.13 -8.40 6.08
C LEU A 134 10.68 -8.40 7.55
N VAL A 135 10.60 -9.58 8.14
CA VAL A 135 10.25 -9.81 9.55
C VAL A 135 11.50 -10.23 10.28
N VAL A 136 11.92 -9.43 11.27
CA VAL A 136 13.07 -9.75 12.13
C VAL A 136 12.59 -10.32 13.45
N GLY A 137 13.15 -11.43 13.84
CA GLY A 137 12.80 -12.13 15.08
C GLY A 137 12.65 -13.64 14.87
N THR A 138 11.89 -14.28 15.75
CA THR A 138 11.63 -15.73 15.73
C THR A 138 10.13 -16.02 15.88
N PRO A 139 9.26 -15.44 15.01
CA PRO A 139 7.84 -15.70 15.05
C PRO A 139 7.51 -17.14 14.63
N ASP A 140 6.30 -17.59 14.91
CA ASP A 140 5.77 -18.83 14.37
C ASP A 140 5.49 -18.68 12.86
N ASP A 141 6.09 -19.56 12.04
CA ASP A 141 5.98 -19.51 10.57
C ASP A 141 4.53 -19.65 10.08
N TYR A 142 3.70 -20.41 10.78
CA TYR A 142 2.30 -20.58 10.41
C TYR A 142 1.50 -19.31 10.67
N ALA A 143 1.76 -18.61 11.79
CA ALA A 143 1.14 -17.33 12.10
C ALA A 143 1.51 -16.28 11.06
N VAL A 144 2.80 -16.19 10.67
CA VAL A 144 3.26 -15.29 9.60
C VAL A 144 2.55 -15.60 8.28
N THR A 145 2.50 -16.87 7.89
CA THR A 145 1.85 -17.30 6.65
C THR A 145 0.36 -16.93 6.65
N SER A 146 -0.33 -17.13 7.77
CA SER A 146 -1.75 -16.79 7.90
C SER A 146 -2.01 -15.30 7.70
N VAL A 147 -1.20 -14.44 8.31
CA VAL A 147 -1.31 -12.97 8.11
C VAL A 147 -1.02 -12.59 6.66
N CYS A 148 0.00 -13.20 6.03
CA CYS A 148 0.30 -12.94 4.62
C CYS A 148 -0.84 -13.33 3.69
N LEU A 149 -1.49 -14.48 3.92
CA LEU A 149 -2.65 -14.91 3.12
C LEU A 149 -3.84 -13.97 3.28
N ASP A 150 -4.14 -13.54 4.50
CA ASP A 150 -5.21 -12.58 4.76
C ASP A 150 -4.96 -11.24 4.03
N LEU A 151 -3.74 -10.72 4.16
CA LEU A 151 -3.35 -9.47 3.51
C LEU A 151 -3.31 -9.60 1.98
N SER A 152 -2.86 -10.74 1.45
CA SER A 152 -2.88 -11.00 0.01
C SER A 152 -4.32 -10.98 -0.53
N GLY A 153 -5.27 -11.56 0.20
CA GLY A 153 -6.70 -11.50 -0.13
C GLY A 153 -7.25 -10.07 -0.07
N GLN A 154 -6.82 -9.28 0.90
CA GLN A 154 -7.25 -7.89 1.08
C GLN A 154 -6.73 -6.96 -0.03
N TYR A 155 -5.45 -7.07 -0.37
CA TYR A 155 -4.79 -6.19 -1.34
C TYR A 155 -4.87 -6.68 -2.79
N GLY A 156 -5.22 -7.96 -3.00
CA GLY A 156 -5.29 -8.56 -4.34
C GLY A 156 -3.91 -8.74 -5.00
N VAL A 157 -2.85 -8.70 -4.20
CA VAL A 157 -1.46 -8.96 -4.59
C VAL A 157 -0.81 -9.87 -3.56
N GLU A 158 0.24 -10.58 -3.95
CA GLU A 158 0.95 -11.48 -3.03
C GLU A 158 1.68 -10.67 -1.95
N VAL A 159 1.58 -11.12 -0.69
CA VAL A 159 2.38 -10.63 0.43
C VAL A 159 3.44 -11.69 0.72
N SER A 160 4.70 -11.36 0.45
CA SER A 160 5.85 -12.28 0.51
C SER A 160 6.73 -11.95 1.72
N PRO A 161 6.71 -12.79 2.78
CA PRO A 161 7.54 -12.56 3.94
C PRO A 161 8.94 -13.15 3.76
N MET A 162 9.97 -12.43 4.21
CA MET A 162 11.29 -12.95 4.52
C MET A 162 11.49 -12.86 6.02
N ILE A 163 11.68 -14.01 6.69
CA ILE A 163 11.89 -14.08 8.13
C ILE A 163 13.38 -14.27 8.38
N VAL A 164 13.94 -13.47 9.27
CA VAL A 164 15.34 -13.58 9.71
C VAL A 164 15.43 -13.37 11.22
N SER A 165 16.34 -14.09 11.87
CA SER A 165 16.65 -13.85 13.28
C SER A 165 17.34 -12.51 13.49
N SER A 166 17.31 -12.00 14.72
CA SER A 166 18.02 -10.77 15.08
C SER A 166 19.53 -10.88 14.87
N ASP A 167 20.12 -12.06 15.07
CA ASP A 167 21.55 -12.30 14.81
C ASP A 167 21.86 -12.26 13.31
N GLU A 168 21.04 -12.88 12.47
CA GLU A 168 21.17 -12.79 11.01
C GLU A 168 21.02 -11.35 10.52
N PHE A 169 20.05 -10.62 11.06
CA PHE A 169 19.87 -9.22 10.73
C PHE A 169 21.04 -8.34 11.19
N ALA A 170 21.64 -8.62 12.35
CA ALA A 170 22.83 -7.92 12.84
C ALA A 170 24.06 -8.18 11.93
N THR A 171 24.18 -9.38 11.39
CA THR A 171 25.27 -9.81 10.48
C THR A 171 24.88 -9.78 9.00
N ARG A 172 23.88 -8.99 8.62
CA ARG A 172 23.25 -8.97 7.29
C ARG A 172 24.20 -8.77 6.12
N GLY A 173 25.29 -8.04 6.31
CA GLY A 173 26.33 -7.87 5.29
C GLY A 173 27.07 -9.15 4.92
N LEU A 174 26.93 -10.23 5.69
CA LEU A 174 27.47 -11.56 5.35
C LEU A 174 26.51 -12.40 4.50
N ASN A 175 25.24 -12.00 4.43
CA ASN A 175 24.21 -12.63 3.59
C ASN A 175 23.92 -11.74 2.37
N PRO A 176 24.31 -12.14 1.15
CA PRO A 176 24.18 -11.29 -0.03
C PRO A 176 22.73 -10.83 -0.33
N ILE A 177 21.74 -11.69 -0.03
CA ILE A 177 20.32 -11.36 -0.25
C ILE A 177 19.87 -10.31 0.77
N LEU A 178 20.18 -10.52 2.03
CA LEU A 178 19.81 -9.61 3.10
C LEU A 178 20.56 -8.27 3.01
N ASP A 179 21.82 -8.31 2.59
CA ASP A 179 22.60 -7.11 2.29
C ASP A 179 21.97 -6.31 1.14
N GLN A 180 21.57 -6.97 0.06
CA GLN A 180 20.87 -6.33 -1.06
C GLN A 180 19.55 -5.68 -0.62
N ILE A 181 18.75 -6.37 0.19
CA ILE A 181 17.46 -5.86 0.71
C ILE A 181 17.72 -4.62 1.57
N THR A 182 18.66 -4.70 2.52
CA THR A 182 18.89 -3.64 3.51
C THR A 182 19.68 -2.45 2.95
N SER A 183 20.39 -2.62 1.84
CA SER A 183 21.05 -1.54 1.09
C SER A 183 20.09 -0.84 0.11
N GLY A 184 18.95 -1.45 -0.17
CA GLY A 184 17.90 -0.88 -1.03
C GLY A 184 16.85 -0.06 -0.27
N PRO A 185 15.82 0.39 -0.97
CA PRO A 185 14.65 1.05 -0.37
C PRO A 185 13.98 0.16 0.67
N LEU A 186 13.96 0.65 1.90
CA LEU A 186 13.45 -0.06 3.07
C LEU A 186 12.60 0.90 3.91
N VAL A 187 11.39 0.50 4.25
CA VAL A 187 10.46 1.30 5.05
C VAL A 187 10.09 0.53 6.31
N GLU A 188 10.45 1.08 7.46
CA GLU A 188 10.12 0.47 8.74
C GLU A 188 8.64 0.67 9.08
N VAL A 189 7.97 -0.43 9.41
CA VAL A 189 6.61 -0.42 9.92
C VAL A 189 6.68 -0.05 11.41
N ARG A 190 6.03 1.02 11.80
CA ARG A 190 6.00 1.44 13.21
C ARG A 190 4.85 0.75 13.92
N GLN A 191 5.10 0.29 15.14
CA GLN A 191 4.06 -0.19 16.06
C GLN A 191 2.99 0.86 16.33
#